data_5fc89ce37adf78be0bf3253fb9ea4446
#
_entry.id   5fc89ce37adf78be0bf3253fb9ea4446
#
_cell.length_a   1.000
_cell.length_b   1.000
_cell.length_c   1.000
_cell.angle_alpha   90.00
_cell.angle_beta   90.00
_cell.angle_gamma   90.00
#
_symmetry.space_group_name_H-M   'P 1'
#
loop_
_entity.id
_entity.type
_entity.pdbx_description
1 polymer ?
#
loop_
_entity_poly.entity_id
_entity_poly.type
_entity_poly.pdbx_seq_one_letter_code
_entity_poly.pdbx_strand_id
1 'polypeptide(L)'
;MVAKCLHELFEPINYKTISFYIKRPEILLSLYVDKIFPEIEPDFLDKVQEIIDENDSRIDRQGNPLEPLTRSVAIKRYLKGYIESHIGKDFEKLLDSIIVPLYNAATLDKTYYDKITASIGPVLDKINQTSAQGVFSFDDDQNLPVIHLENILAKKQIVYIGLDSLTNQDMAEAVGQAIIADLVSLCGRIYTRGIANQSLCLHCDEFSNIVRDEFVNLLNKAGGAGIKVSAYTQTINDLGAAFSGNADKAKMLMGNFGTLTMLRVSNEDTASLFTKCVEQIKTRSKVPFTMSNDKSESQNGELFTTNNSDQISEEKISIVEVNDLFSLPKGQAFVMTNGGEIYKIRIPLPKNDGTAPTSFESILRQVNKCE
;
A
#
# COMPACT_ATOMS: atom_id res chain seq x y z
N MET A 1 -11.13 -1.79 -16.21
CA MET A 1 -11.84 -1.52 -17.49
C MET A 1 -11.08 -0.50 -18.34
N VAL A 2 -11.00 0.80 -17.97
CA VAL A 2 -10.38 1.86 -18.80
C VAL A 2 -8.97 1.47 -19.30
N ALA A 3 -8.05 1.05 -18.42
CA ALA A 3 -6.70 0.66 -18.83
C ALA A 3 -6.67 -0.54 -19.78
N LYS A 4 -7.56 -1.53 -19.65
CA LYS A 4 -7.68 -2.65 -20.61
C LYS A 4 -8.17 -2.16 -21.96
N CYS A 5 -9.15 -1.28 -21.98
CA CYS A 5 -9.68 -0.67 -23.20
C CYS A 5 -8.58 0.12 -23.93
N LEU A 6 -7.81 0.95 -23.21
CA LEU A 6 -6.69 1.70 -23.78
C LEU A 6 -5.60 0.78 -24.35
N HIS A 7 -5.33 -0.34 -23.69
CA HIS A 7 -4.38 -1.34 -24.17
C HIS A 7 -4.81 -1.93 -25.52
N GLU A 8 -6.07 -2.32 -25.68
CA GLU A 8 -6.59 -2.86 -26.94
C GLU A 8 -6.66 -1.81 -28.05
N LEU A 9 -6.87 -0.54 -27.67
CA LEU A 9 -6.87 0.57 -28.61
C LEU A 9 -5.47 1.03 -29.04
N PHE A 10 -4.41 0.47 -28.45
CA PHE A 10 -3.02 0.94 -28.60
C PHE A 10 -2.83 2.39 -28.21
N GLU A 11 -3.66 2.89 -27.27
CA GLU A 11 -3.55 4.23 -26.71
C GLU A 11 -2.62 4.26 -25.49
N PRO A 12 -1.95 5.37 -25.21
CA PRO A 12 -1.06 5.48 -24.05
C PRO A 12 -1.78 5.23 -22.73
N ILE A 13 -1.24 4.29 -21.93
CA ILE A 13 -1.78 3.99 -20.61
C ILE A 13 -0.99 4.80 -19.57
N ASN A 14 -1.49 5.99 -19.25
CA ASN A 14 -0.96 6.84 -18.20
C ASN A 14 -2.11 7.43 -17.36
N TYR A 15 -1.77 8.02 -16.22
CA TYR A 15 -2.78 8.57 -15.32
C TYR A 15 -3.60 9.70 -15.93
N LYS A 16 -3.03 10.46 -16.88
CA LYS A 16 -3.71 11.55 -17.58
C LYS A 16 -4.80 11.01 -18.52
N THR A 17 -4.46 10.02 -19.35
CA THR A 17 -5.43 9.37 -20.25
C THR A 17 -6.49 8.62 -19.46
N ILE A 18 -6.11 7.90 -18.40
CA ILE A 18 -7.05 7.21 -17.51
C ILE A 18 -8.01 8.22 -16.87
N SER A 19 -7.51 9.33 -16.32
CA SER A 19 -8.34 10.38 -15.71
C SER A 19 -9.31 10.98 -16.70
N PHE A 20 -8.83 11.26 -17.94
CA PHE A 20 -9.65 11.82 -18.99
C PHE A 20 -10.83 10.90 -19.33
N TYR A 21 -10.59 9.62 -19.52
CA TYR A 21 -11.64 8.68 -19.95
C TYR A 21 -12.53 8.19 -18.80
N ILE A 22 -12.04 8.18 -17.56
CA ILE A 22 -12.92 7.97 -16.39
C ILE A 22 -13.97 9.08 -16.30
N LYS A 23 -13.58 10.33 -16.56
CA LYS A 23 -14.53 11.46 -16.53
C LYS A 23 -15.47 11.50 -17.75
N ARG A 24 -15.15 10.73 -18.81
CA ARG A 24 -15.87 10.74 -20.10
C ARG A 24 -15.99 9.33 -20.70
N PRO A 25 -16.68 8.40 -20.01
CA PRO A 25 -16.78 7.01 -20.47
C PRO A 25 -17.49 6.88 -21.82
N GLU A 26 -18.37 7.84 -22.18
CA GLU A 26 -19.06 7.89 -23.46
C GLU A 26 -18.10 8.11 -24.64
N ILE A 27 -17.03 8.90 -24.45
CA ILE A 27 -16.01 9.10 -25.49
C ILE A 27 -15.20 7.84 -25.68
N LEU A 28 -14.80 7.20 -24.59
CA LEU A 28 -14.06 5.94 -24.66
C LEU A 28 -14.90 4.83 -25.32
N LEU A 29 -16.21 4.76 -25.00
CA LEU A 29 -17.11 3.82 -25.63
C LEU A 29 -17.16 4.03 -27.15
N SER A 30 -17.35 5.26 -27.60
CA SER A 30 -17.38 5.56 -29.04
C SER A 30 -16.08 5.19 -29.72
N LEU A 31 -14.93 5.53 -29.12
CA LEU A 31 -13.62 5.19 -29.66
C LEU A 31 -13.39 3.68 -29.75
N TYR A 32 -13.75 2.95 -28.71
CA TYR A 32 -13.61 1.49 -28.65
C TYR A 32 -14.48 0.80 -29.69
N VAL A 33 -15.71 1.25 -29.78
CA VAL A 33 -16.68 0.69 -30.71
C VAL A 33 -16.30 1.00 -32.18
N ASP A 34 -15.79 2.20 -32.45
CA ASP A 34 -15.37 2.56 -33.81
C ASP A 34 -14.13 1.80 -34.29
N LYS A 35 -13.18 1.46 -33.39
CA LYS A 35 -11.92 0.81 -33.76
C LYS A 35 -11.97 -0.73 -33.67
N ILE A 36 -12.61 -1.27 -32.66
CA ILE A 36 -12.54 -2.71 -32.32
C ILE A 36 -13.80 -3.47 -32.73
N PHE A 37 -14.98 -2.83 -32.58
CA PHE A 37 -16.24 -3.54 -32.80
C PHE A 37 -16.48 -4.00 -34.25
N PRO A 38 -16.01 -3.27 -35.30
CA PRO A 38 -16.11 -3.74 -36.69
C PRO A 38 -15.34 -5.06 -36.96
N GLU A 39 -14.33 -5.39 -36.16
CA GLU A 39 -13.64 -6.69 -36.24
C GLU A 39 -14.53 -7.83 -35.72
N ILE A 40 -15.45 -7.54 -34.81
CA ILE A 40 -16.37 -8.49 -34.20
C ILE A 40 -17.67 -8.57 -35.01
N GLU A 41 -18.18 -7.45 -35.43
CA GLU A 41 -19.43 -7.28 -36.17
C GLU A 41 -19.17 -6.37 -37.41
N PRO A 42 -18.84 -6.94 -38.59
CA PRO A 42 -18.46 -6.15 -39.78
C PRO A 42 -19.53 -5.16 -40.24
N ASP A 43 -20.82 -5.52 -40.09
CA ASP A 43 -21.96 -4.70 -40.51
C ASP A 43 -22.37 -3.65 -39.46
N PHE A 44 -21.57 -3.47 -38.42
CA PHE A 44 -21.90 -2.59 -37.29
C PHE A 44 -22.16 -1.15 -37.71
N LEU A 45 -21.27 -0.60 -38.54
CA LEU A 45 -21.35 0.80 -38.96
C LEU A 45 -22.61 1.05 -39.79
N ASP A 46 -22.95 0.12 -40.67
CA ASP A 46 -24.15 0.20 -41.52
C ASP A 46 -25.42 0.13 -40.65
N LYS A 47 -25.45 -0.79 -39.69
CA LYS A 47 -26.59 -0.90 -38.75
C LYS A 47 -26.76 0.32 -37.85
N VAL A 48 -25.69 0.97 -37.45
CA VAL A 48 -25.73 2.24 -36.68
C VAL A 48 -26.27 3.36 -37.59
N GLN A 49 -25.87 3.41 -38.86
CA GLN A 49 -26.37 4.38 -39.81
C GLN A 49 -27.86 4.14 -40.09
N GLU A 50 -28.30 2.89 -40.26
CA GLU A 50 -29.73 2.57 -40.42
C GLU A 50 -30.57 3.07 -39.25
N ILE A 51 -30.09 2.95 -38.00
CA ILE A 51 -30.79 3.49 -36.82
C ILE A 51 -30.95 5.01 -36.88
N ILE A 52 -29.93 5.72 -37.41
CA ILE A 52 -29.98 7.19 -37.57
C ILE A 52 -30.99 7.52 -38.65
N ASP A 53 -30.88 6.90 -39.82
CA ASP A 53 -31.76 7.16 -40.99
C ASP A 53 -33.23 6.83 -40.67
N GLU A 54 -33.49 5.74 -39.95
CA GLU A 54 -34.81 5.41 -39.44
C GLU A 54 -35.36 6.48 -38.51
N ASN A 55 -34.55 7.04 -37.62
CA ASN A 55 -34.99 8.08 -36.69
C ASN A 55 -35.32 9.37 -37.43
N ASP A 56 -34.47 9.75 -38.40
CA ASP A 56 -34.61 10.98 -39.16
C ASP A 56 -35.85 10.91 -40.10
N SER A 57 -36.29 9.72 -40.45
CA SER A 57 -37.53 9.49 -41.23
C SER A 57 -38.79 9.51 -40.39
N ARG A 58 -38.71 9.50 -39.06
CA ARG A 58 -39.86 9.49 -38.14
C ARG A 58 -40.35 10.91 -37.86
N ILE A 59 -41.67 11.01 -37.76
CA ILE A 59 -42.39 12.23 -37.34
C ILE A 59 -43.07 12.00 -36.01
N ASP A 60 -43.15 13.05 -35.20
CA ASP A 60 -43.89 13.04 -33.94
C ASP A 60 -45.42 12.94 -34.15
N ARG A 61 -46.17 12.84 -33.06
CA ARG A 61 -47.64 12.80 -33.11
C ARG A 61 -48.28 14.08 -33.65
N GLN A 62 -47.51 15.17 -33.78
CA GLN A 62 -47.90 16.47 -34.27
C GLN A 62 -47.50 16.71 -35.73
N GLY A 63 -46.81 15.75 -36.36
CA GLY A 63 -46.37 15.80 -37.76
C GLY A 63 -45.02 16.50 -37.96
N ASN A 64 -44.26 16.78 -36.89
CA ASN A 64 -42.90 17.36 -36.98
C ASN A 64 -41.87 16.28 -37.05
N PRO A 65 -40.74 16.46 -37.78
CA PRO A 65 -39.60 15.55 -37.75
C PRO A 65 -39.05 15.43 -36.34
N LEU A 66 -38.68 14.23 -35.91
CA LEU A 66 -37.99 14.01 -34.65
C LEU A 66 -36.66 14.72 -34.63
N GLU A 67 -36.18 15.06 -33.43
CA GLU A 67 -34.81 15.59 -33.30
C GLU A 67 -33.79 14.60 -33.86
N PRO A 68 -32.78 15.05 -34.63
CA PRO A 68 -31.76 14.21 -35.22
C PRO A 68 -31.05 13.38 -34.14
N LEU A 69 -30.92 12.08 -34.38
CA LEU A 69 -30.26 11.17 -33.46
C LEU A 69 -28.73 11.34 -33.57
N THR A 70 -28.10 11.70 -32.47
CA THR A 70 -26.62 11.74 -32.48
C THR A 70 -26.02 10.34 -32.61
N ARG A 71 -24.88 10.21 -33.31
CA ARG A 71 -24.19 8.93 -33.49
C ARG A 71 -23.94 8.20 -32.17
N SER A 72 -23.58 8.92 -31.10
CA SER A 72 -23.38 8.33 -29.78
C SER A 72 -24.65 7.67 -29.21
N VAL A 73 -25.81 8.28 -29.43
CA VAL A 73 -27.09 7.70 -28.99
C VAL A 73 -27.46 6.50 -29.85
N ALA A 74 -27.21 6.55 -31.16
CA ALA A 74 -27.43 5.41 -32.07
C ALA A 74 -26.54 4.20 -31.68
N ILE A 75 -25.28 4.42 -31.39
CA ILE A 75 -24.35 3.39 -30.89
C ILE A 75 -24.89 2.78 -29.60
N LYS A 76 -25.30 3.59 -28.63
CA LYS A 76 -25.87 3.08 -27.37
C LYS A 76 -27.14 2.26 -27.60
N ARG A 77 -28.00 2.69 -28.52
CA ARG A 77 -29.23 1.94 -28.87
C ARG A 77 -28.92 0.60 -29.52
N TYR A 78 -27.98 0.58 -30.48
CA TYR A 78 -27.50 -0.65 -31.09
C TYR A 78 -26.91 -1.62 -30.08
N LEU A 79 -25.97 -1.16 -29.25
CA LEU A 79 -25.32 -2.00 -28.26
C LEU A 79 -26.29 -2.56 -27.24
N LYS A 80 -27.34 -1.81 -26.87
CA LYS A 80 -28.39 -2.32 -25.99
C LYS A 80 -29.05 -3.55 -26.59
N GLY A 81 -29.52 -3.45 -27.82
CA GLY A 81 -30.15 -4.55 -28.53
C GLY A 81 -29.21 -5.72 -28.76
N TYR A 82 -27.95 -5.43 -29.08
CA TYR A 82 -26.90 -6.43 -29.27
C TYR A 82 -26.63 -7.20 -27.98
N ILE A 83 -26.41 -6.52 -26.86
CA ILE A 83 -26.20 -7.12 -25.55
C ILE A 83 -27.42 -7.96 -25.14
N GLU A 84 -28.65 -7.42 -25.27
CA GLU A 84 -29.90 -8.14 -24.92
C GLU A 84 -30.12 -9.40 -25.77
N SER A 85 -29.74 -9.39 -27.05
CA SER A 85 -29.90 -10.55 -27.95
C SER A 85 -28.90 -11.65 -27.72
N HIS A 86 -27.79 -11.37 -27.02
CA HIS A 86 -26.70 -12.31 -26.78
C HIS A 86 -26.59 -12.78 -25.33
N ILE A 87 -27.42 -12.28 -24.42
CA ILE A 87 -27.52 -12.78 -23.03
C ILE A 87 -27.88 -14.28 -23.06
N GLY A 88 -26.99 -15.10 -22.48
CA GLY A 88 -27.24 -16.59 -22.37
C GLY A 88 -26.63 -17.45 -23.48
N LYS A 89 -25.96 -16.89 -24.48
CA LYS A 89 -25.15 -17.63 -25.45
C LYS A 89 -23.66 -17.43 -25.07
N ASP A 90 -22.73 -18.23 -25.53
CA ASP A 90 -21.28 -18.20 -25.24
C ASP A 90 -20.59 -16.80 -25.27
N PHE A 91 -21.37 -15.78 -25.07
CA PHE A 91 -21.11 -14.36 -25.04
C PHE A 91 -20.18 -13.93 -23.91
N GLU A 92 -20.13 -14.70 -22.82
CA GLU A 92 -19.32 -14.40 -21.64
C GLU A 92 -17.83 -14.30 -21.91
N LYS A 93 -17.32 -14.91 -22.97
CA LYS A 93 -15.88 -14.94 -23.23
C LYS A 93 -15.32 -13.78 -24.04
N LEU A 94 -16.05 -13.19 -24.96
CA LEU A 94 -15.54 -12.19 -25.90
C LEU A 94 -15.87 -10.74 -25.56
N LEU A 95 -17.05 -10.47 -25.00
CA LEU A 95 -17.53 -9.11 -24.75
C LEU A 95 -17.50 -8.72 -23.27
N ASP A 96 -17.29 -9.67 -22.40
CA ASP A 96 -17.57 -9.54 -20.96
C ASP A 96 -16.55 -8.66 -20.22
N SER A 97 -15.33 -8.54 -20.71
CA SER A 97 -14.30 -7.84 -19.94
C SER A 97 -14.24 -6.32 -20.18
N ILE A 98 -14.72 -5.83 -21.33
CA ILE A 98 -14.59 -4.40 -21.70
C ILE A 98 -15.91 -3.79 -22.14
N ILE A 99 -16.60 -4.36 -23.18
CA ILE A 99 -17.74 -3.67 -23.81
C ILE A 99 -18.92 -3.50 -22.87
N VAL A 100 -19.29 -4.55 -22.12
CA VAL A 100 -20.44 -4.50 -21.21
C VAL A 100 -20.18 -3.53 -20.04
N PRO A 101 -19.07 -3.61 -19.30
CA PRO A 101 -18.75 -2.63 -18.27
C PRO A 101 -18.62 -1.19 -18.80
N LEU A 102 -18.07 -1.01 -20.01
CA LEU A 102 -17.91 0.29 -20.64
C LEU A 102 -19.26 0.87 -21.08
N TYR A 103 -20.11 0.05 -21.69
CA TYR A 103 -21.49 0.41 -22.01
C TYR A 103 -22.29 0.82 -20.77
N ASN A 104 -22.20 0.01 -19.72
CA ASN A 104 -22.85 0.31 -18.44
C ASN A 104 -22.37 1.65 -17.88
N ALA A 105 -21.06 1.88 -17.85
CA ALA A 105 -20.49 3.15 -17.38
C ALA A 105 -20.98 4.36 -18.22
N ALA A 106 -21.04 4.20 -19.55
CA ALA A 106 -21.46 5.27 -20.47
C ALA A 106 -22.97 5.53 -20.49
N THR A 107 -23.79 4.60 -19.98
CA THR A 107 -25.26 4.71 -19.95
C THR A 107 -25.82 5.02 -18.57
N LEU A 108 -25.00 4.95 -17.51
CA LEU A 108 -25.42 5.36 -16.16
C LEU A 108 -25.83 6.83 -16.12
N ASP A 109 -26.81 7.12 -15.26
CA ASP A 109 -27.12 8.50 -14.92
C ASP A 109 -25.86 9.23 -14.46
N LYS A 110 -25.64 10.43 -15.00
CA LYS A 110 -24.43 11.20 -14.74
C LYS A 110 -24.21 11.48 -13.26
N THR A 111 -25.28 11.82 -12.54
CA THR A 111 -25.23 12.13 -11.11
C THR A 111 -24.80 10.89 -10.29
N TYR A 112 -25.28 9.72 -10.70
CA TYR A 112 -24.92 8.46 -10.06
C TYR A 112 -23.48 8.07 -10.39
N TYR A 113 -23.07 8.21 -11.65
CA TYR A 113 -21.70 7.94 -12.09
C TYR A 113 -20.69 8.85 -11.38
N ASP A 114 -20.98 10.15 -11.26
CA ASP A 114 -20.13 11.11 -10.55
C ASP A 114 -20.00 10.75 -9.05
N LYS A 115 -21.05 10.23 -8.42
CA LYS A 115 -20.98 9.74 -7.04
C LYS A 115 -20.07 8.52 -6.89
N ILE A 116 -20.14 7.56 -7.81
CA ILE A 116 -19.30 6.36 -7.77
C ILE A 116 -17.82 6.72 -7.99
N THR A 117 -17.55 7.68 -8.87
CA THR A 117 -16.19 8.08 -9.23
C THR A 117 -15.63 9.20 -8.37
N ALA A 118 -16.45 9.77 -7.45
CA ALA A 118 -16.08 10.90 -6.60
C ALA A 118 -14.80 10.66 -5.76
N SER A 119 -14.56 9.43 -5.33
CA SER A 119 -13.39 9.07 -4.53
C SER A 119 -12.10 8.99 -5.35
N ILE A 120 -12.18 8.59 -6.62
CA ILE A 120 -11.00 8.38 -7.46
C ILE A 120 -10.57 9.67 -8.18
N GLY A 121 -11.52 10.56 -8.49
CA GLY A 121 -11.26 11.81 -9.19
C GLY A 121 -10.18 12.67 -8.53
N PRO A 122 -10.30 13.02 -7.24
CA PRO A 122 -9.30 13.81 -6.52
C PRO A 122 -7.91 13.17 -6.49
N VAL A 123 -7.84 11.85 -6.38
CA VAL A 123 -6.56 11.11 -6.38
C VAL A 123 -5.88 11.25 -7.75
N LEU A 124 -6.60 11.02 -8.83
CA LEU A 124 -6.07 11.17 -10.19
C LEU A 124 -5.71 12.62 -10.50
N ASP A 125 -6.49 13.59 -10.02
CA ASP A 125 -6.19 15.01 -10.22
C ASP A 125 -4.91 15.42 -9.47
N LYS A 126 -4.67 14.88 -8.27
CA LYS A 126 -3.41 15.08 -7.52
C LYS A 126 -2.21 14.47 -8.27
N ILE A 127 -2.32 13.24 -8.76
CA ILE A 127 -1.26 12.57 -9.53
C ILE A 127 -0.96 13.32 -10.83
N ASN A 128 -1.96 13.93 -11.44
CA ASN A 128 -1.83 14.71 -12.68
C ASN A 128 -1.38 16.16 -12.47
N GLN A 129 -1.15 16.61 -11.21
CA GLN A 129 -0.58 17.94 -10.97
C GLN A 129 0.86 18.03 -11.47
N THR A 130 1.25 19.23 -11.90
CA THR A 130 2.52 19.51 -12.60
C THR A 130 3.77 18.97 -11.88
N SER A 131 3.76 18.95 -10.55
CA SER A 131 4.87 18.43 -9.73
C SER A 131 5.01 16.90 -9.75
N ALA A 132 3.92 16.17 -10.01
CA ALA A 132 3.89 14.71 -10.06
C ALA A 132 3.91 14.19 -11.51
N GLN A 133 3.55 15.03 -12.45
CA GLN A 133 3.43 14.67 -13.87
C GLN A 133 4.73 14.08 -14.43
N GLY A 134 5.88 14.63 -14.02
CA GLY A 134 7.20 14.11 -14.42
C GLY A 134 7.57 12.76 -13.81
N VAL A 135 6.88 12.33 -12.74
CA VAL A 135 7.16 11.05 -12.08
C VAL A 135 6.24 9.93 -12.58
N PHE A 136 4.98 10.27 -12.91
CA PHE A 136 3.95 9.27 -13.26
C PHE A 136 3.45 9.32 -14.69
N SER A 137 3.75 10.39 -15.44
CA SER A 137 3.29 10.52 -16.82
C SER A 137 4.43 10.26 -17.77
N PHE A 138 4.29 9.22 -18.56
CA PHE A 138 5.02 9.06 -19.80
C PHE A 138 4.48 10.07 -20.81
N ASP A 139 5.18 11.17 -21.00
CA ASP A 139 5.11 11.89 -22.26
C ASP A 139 6.28 11.36 -23.11
N ASP A 140 5.99 10.72 -24.22
CA ASP A 140 6.99 10.19 -25.16
C ASP A 140 7.97 11.28 -25.67
N ASP A 141 7.61 12.56 -25.49
CA ASP A 141 8.43 13.71 -25.85
C ASP A 141 9.49 14.08 -24.80
N GLN A 142 9.43 13.50 -23.60
CA GLN A 142 10.45 13.72 -22.58
C GLN A 142 11.35 12.49 -22.51
N ASN A 143 12.62 12.63 -22.94
CA ASN A 143 13.69 11.63 -22.75
C ASN A 143 14.02 11.42 -21.24
N LEU A 144 13.01 11.21 -20.42
CA LEU A 144 13.20 10.90 -19.01
C LEU A 144 13.43 9.40 -18.85
N PRO A 145 14.42 8.99 -18.04
CA PRO A 145 14.67 7.59 -17.79
C PRO A 145 13.50 6.96 -17.05
N VAL A 146 12.96 5.88 -17.60
CA VAL A 146 11.87 5.13 -16.98
C VAL A 146 12.41 4.10 -16.04
N ILE A 147 11.90 4.10 -14.82
CA ILE A 147 12.23 3.13 -13.80
C ILE A 147 11.22 1.98 -13.87
N HIS A 148 11.69 0.80 -14.23
CA HIS A 148 10.92 -0.44 -14.11
C HIS A 148 11.49 -1.27 -12.97
N LEU A 149 10.66 -1.67 -11.99
CA LEU A 149 11.09 -2.46 -10.85
C LEU A 149 11.73 -3.80 -11.26
N GLU A 150 11.25 -4.42 -12.34
CA GLU A 150 11.87 -5.64 -12.90
C GLU A 150 13.31 -5.40 -13.36
N ASN A 151 13.58 -4.25 -13.97
CA ASN A 151 14.93 -3.89 -14.45
C ASN A 151 15.87 -3.61 -13.27
N ILE A 152 15.37 -2.96 -12.20
CA ILE A 152 16.12 -2.74 -10.96
C ILE A 152 16.59 -4.08 -10.40
N LEU A 153 15.66 -5.04 -10.31
CA LEU A 153 15.94 -6.37 -9.80
C LEU A 153 16.96 -7.10 -10.68
N ALA A 154 16.74 -7.11 -12.02
CA ALA A 154 17.60 -7.78 -12.97
C ALA A 154 19.02 -7.21 -13.03
N LYS A 155 19.14 -5.88 -12.98
CA LYS A 155 20.42 -5.16 -13.03
C LYS A 155 21.07 -4.93 -11.67
N LYS A 156 20.43 -5.36 -10.57
CA LYS A 156 20.89 -5.16 -9.18
C LYS A 156 21.18 -3.69 -8.86
N GLN A 157 20.31 -2.81 -9.29
CA GLN A 157 20.45 -1.37 -9.11
C GLN A 157 20.02 -0.95 -7.70
N ILE A 158 20.59 0.16 -7.23
CA ILE A 158 20.15 0.85 -6.02
C ILE A 158 19.26 2.01 -6.47
N VAL A 159 18.06 2.10 -5.89
CA VAL A 159 17.11 3.19 -6.15
C VAL A 159 16.82 3.91 -4.85
N TYR A 160 16.98 5.21 -4.86
CA TYR A 160 16.59 6.09 -3.78
C TYR A 160 15.36 6.91 -4.21
N ILE A 161 14.31 6.84 -3.41
CA ILE A 161 13.05 7.54 -3.67
C ILE A 161 12.83 8.54 -2.54
N GLY A 162 13.02 9.82 -2.86
CA GLY A 162 12.74 10.92 -1.95
C GLY A 162 11.29 11.34 -2.05
N LEU A 163 10.52 11.14 -0.98
CA LEU A 163 9.14 11.59 -0.87
C LEU A 163 9.11 12.80 0.07
N ASP A 164 8.77 13.98 -0.47
CA ASP A 164 8.68 15.21 0.32
C ASP A 164 7.33 15.27 1.07
N SER A 165 7.25 14.54 2.17
CA SER A 165 6.06 14.49 3.01
C SER A 165 5.84 15.78 3.82
N LEU A 166 6.87 16.60 3.99
CA LEU A 166 6.76 17.86 4.76
C LEU A 166 6.08 18.96 3.95
N THR A 167 6.40 19.06 2.65
CA THR A 167 5.84 20.09 1.77
C THR A 167 4.52 19.67 1.14
N ASN A 168 4.39 18.37 0.78
CA ASN A 168 3.20 17.84 0.11
C ASN A 168 2.91 16.40 0.55
N GLN A 169 2.38 16.26 1.76
CA GLN A 169 2.09 14.96 2.37
C GLN A 169 1.17 14.09 1.50
N ASP A 170 0.11 14.67 0.95
CA ASP A 170 -0.86 13.91 0.13
C ASP A 170 -0.21 13.30 -1.12
N MET A 171 0.71 14.05 -1.75
CA MET A 171 1.44 13.60 -2.92
C MET A 171 2.45 12.51 -2.55
N ALA A 172 3.23 12.73 -1.50
CA ALA A 172 4.19 11.76 -1.00
C ALA A 172 3.50 10.42 -0.66
N GLU A 173 2.33 10.49 -0.05
CA GLU A 173 1.50 9.32 0.26
C GLU A 173 1.02 8.62 -1.03
N ALA A 174 0.47 9.36 -2.00
CA ALA A 174 -0.02 8.80 -3.27
C ALA A 174 1.09 8.12 -4.06
N VAL A 175 2.27 8.76 -4.15
CA VAL A 175 3.46 8.17 -4.82
C VAL A 175 3.93 6.93 -4.08
N GLY A 176 4.05 6.99 -2.76
CA GLY A 176 4.43 5.85 -1.93
C GLY A 176 3.49 4.67 -2.11
N GLN A 177 2.18 4.91 -2.11
CA GLN A 177 1.15 3.87 -2.34
C GLN A 177 1.28 3.24 -3.74
N ALA A 178 1.51 4.05 -4.78
CA ALA A 178 1.69 3.54 -6.14
C ALA A 178 2.92 2.63 -6.25
N ILE A 179 4.04 3.00 -5.60
CA ILE A 179 5.26 2.18 -5.56
C ILE A 179 5.00 0.86 -4.82
N ILE A 180 4.31 0.90 -3.68
CA ILE A 180 3.97 -0.31 -2.93
C ILE A 180 3.05 -1.23 -3.75
N ALA A 181 2.06 -0.67 -4.44
CA ALA A 181 1.17 -1.43 -5.33
C ALA A 181 1.94 -2.11 -6.48
N ASP A 182 2.93 -1.41 -7.08
CA ASP A 182 3.78 -2.01 -8.12
C ASP A 182 4.71 -3.09 -7.55
N LEU A 183 5.23 -2.93 -6.33
CA LEU A 183 5.99 -3.99 -5.63
C LEU A 183 5.14 -5.23 -5.35
N VAL A 184 3.88 -5.07 -4.95
CA VAL A 184 2.93 -6.20 -4.80
C VAL A 184 2.69 -6.90 -6.13
N SER A 185 2.53 -6.12 -7.20
CA SER A 185 2.41 -6.64 -8.56
C SER A 185 3.67 -7.39 -9.01
N LEU A 186 4.86 -6.85 -8.69
CA LEU A 186 6.15 -7.52 -8.93
C LEU A 186 6.23 -8.86 -8.22
N CYS A 187 5.81 -8.95 -6.95
CA CYS A 187 5.71 -10.24 -6.25
C CYS A 187 4.87 -11.24 -7.04
N GLY A 188 3.69 -10.82 -7.51
CA GLY A 188 2.82 -11.66 -8.33
C GLY A 188 3.50 -12.15 -9.62
N ARG A 189 4.23 -11.28 -10.31
CA ARG A 189 4.99 -11.64 -11.52
C ARG A 189 6.14 -12.60 -11.22
N ILE A 190 6.84 -12.42 -10.09
CA ILE A 190 7.90 -13.35 -9.65
C ILE A 190 7.33 -14.74 -9.40
N TYR A 191 6.20 -14.85 -8.71
CA TYR A 191 5.55 -16.14 -8.46
C TYR A 191 5.08 -16.83 -9.74
N THR A 192 4.48 -16.09 -10.68
CA THR A 192 3.95 -16.68 -11.92
C THR A 192 5.02 -17.06 -12.92
N ARG A 193 6.11 -16.31 -13.01
CA ARG A 193 7.21 -16.53 -13.96
C ARG A 193 8.33 -17.41 -13.41
N GLY A 194 8.29 -17.78 -12.14
CA GLY A 194 9.32 -18.60 -11.51
C GLY A 194 10.71 -17.96 -11.50
N ILE A 195 10.80 -16.61 -11.41
CA ILE A 195 12.05 -15.88 -11.34
C ILE A 195 12.68 -16.20 -9.97
N ALA A 196 13.40 -17.33 -9.90
CA ALA A 196 14.07 -17.78 -8.69
C ALA A 196 15.40 -17.03 -8.50
N ASN A 197 15.78 -16.82 -7.22
CA ASN A 197 17.09 -16.37 -6.75
C ASN A 197 17.45 -14.88 -6.93
N GLN A 198 16.49 -14.00 -7.10
CA GLN A 198 16.76 -12.57 -6.98
C GLN A 198 16.27 -12.07 -5.62
N SER A 199 17.09 -11.29 -4.91
CA SER A 199 16.70 -10.67 -3.65
C SER A 199 16.67 -9.16 -3.79
N LEU A 200 15.56 -8.55 -3.35
CA LEU A 200 15.39 -7.11 -3.23
C LEU A 200 15.37 -6.73 -1.75
N CYS A 201 16.13 -5.71 -1.35
CA CYS A 201 16.02 -5.12 -0.03
C CYS A 201 15.25 -3.80 -0.14
N LEU A 202 14.11 -3.71 0.52
CA LEU A 202 13.29 -2.51 0.63
C LEU A 202 13.49 -1.89 2.01
N HIS A 203 13.93 -0.64 2.04
CA HIS A 203 14.07 0.14 3.26
C HIS A 203 13.04 1.26 3.25
N CYS A 204 12.17 1.31 4.24
CA CYS A 204 11.10 2.30 4.37
C CYS A 204 11.36 3.15 5.60
N ASP A 205 11.92 4.34 5.41
CA ASP A 205 12.03 5.34 6.47
C ASP A 205 10.71 6.07 6.67
N GLU A 206 10.43 6.52 7.89
CA GLU A 206 9.13 7.10 8.28
C GLU A 206 7.94 6.26 7.80
N PHE A 207 8.03 4.97 8.02
CA PHE A 207 7.13 3.95 7.52
C PHE A 207 5.64 4.24 7.76
N SER A 208 5.30 4.88 8.89
CA SER A 208 3.93 5.28 9.22
C SER A 208 3.26 6.15 8.15
N ASN A 209 4.03 6.93 7.37
CA ASN A 209 3.49 7.79 6.33
C ASN A 209 3.03 7.04 5.08
N ILE A 210 3.59 5.86 4.83
CA ILE A 210 3.31 5.08 3.61
C ILE A 210 2.53 3.78 3.86
N VAL A 211 2.39 3.37 5.13
CA VAL A 211 1.70 2.12 5.46
C VAL A 211 0.20 2.22 5.27
N ARG A 212 -0.37 1.27 4.51
CA ARG A 212 -1.80 1.04 4.30
C ARG A 212 -2.02 -0.47 4.11
N ASP A 213 -3.24 -0.86 3.79
CA ASP A 213 -3.60 -2.28 3.60
C ASP A 213 -2.76 -2.98 2.51
N GLU A 214 -2.36 -2.26 1.43
CA GLU A 214 -1.47 -2.77 0.39
C GLU A 214 -0.09 -3.16 0.92
N PHE A 215 0.41 -2.46 1.94
CA PHE A 215 1.69 -2.82 2.55
C PHE A 215 1.60 -4.13 3.33
N VAL A 216 0.47 -4.40 3.98
CA VAL A 216 0.21 -5.71 4.62
C VAL A 216 0.24 -6.82 3.57
N ASN A 217 -0.39 -6.58 2.41
CA ASN A 217 -0.36 -7.52 1.28
C ASN A 217 1.07 -7.74 0.75
N LEU A 218 1.89 -6.70 0.72
CA LEU A 218 3.31 -6.81 0.36
C LEU A 218 4.05 -7.72 1.34
N LEU A 219 3.94 -7.47 2.65
CA LEU A 219 4.63 -8.27 3.68
C LEU A 219 4.25 -9.75 3.61
N ASN A 220 2.97 -10.04 3.40
CA ASN A 220 2.48 -11.41 3.29
C ASN A 220 3.08 -12.18 2.09
N LYS A 221 3.51 -11.48 1.05
CA LYS A 221 4.02 -12.08 -0.19
C LYS A 221 5.52 -11.89 -0.40
N ALA A 222 6.09 -10.85 0.22
CA ALA A 222 7.47 -10.42 0.01
C ALA A 222 8.50 -11.51 0.26
N GLY A 223 8.37 -12.24 1.37
CA GLY A 223 9.33 -13.29 1.76
C GLY A 223 9.49 -14.37 0.70
N GLY A 224 8.39 -14.91 0.18
CA GLY A 224 8.42 -15.92 -0.88
C GLY A 224 8.89 -15.38 -2.24
N ALA A 225 8.72 -14.07 -2.48
CA ALA A 225 9.25 -13.39 -3.66
C ALA A 225 10.73 -12.98 -3.53
N GLY A 226 11.40 -13.27 -2.39
CA GLY A 226 12.78 -12.87 -2.15
C GLY A 226 12.95 -11.38 -1.80
N ILE A 227 11.87 -10.69 -1.43
CA ILE A 227 11.90 -9.29 -1.01
C ILE A 227 12.04 -9.22 0.51
N LYS A 228 13.10 -8.58 0.98
CA LYS A 228 13.36 -8.31 2.39
C LYS A 228 12.95 -6.89 2.70
N VAL A 229 12.09 -6.71 3.70
CA VAL A 229 11.56 -5.41 4.08
C VAL A 229 12.10 -4.98 5.42
N SER A 230 12.68 -3.79 5.48
CA SER A 230 13.08 -3.09 6.71
C SER A 230 12.25 -1.83 6.83
N ALA A 231 11.44 -1.74 7.87
CA ALA A 231 10.58 -0.60 8.15
C ALA A 231 11.02 0.13 9.41
N TYR A 232 11.12 1.45 9.34
CA TYR A 232 11.56 2.29 10.43
C TYR A 232 10.42 3.22 10.84
N THR A 233 10.09 3.24 12.14
CA THR A 233 9.05 4.09 12.70
C THR A 233 9.45 4.60 14.08
N GLN A 234 8.90 5.72 14.48
CA GLN A 234 9.23 6.34 15.78
C GLN A 234 8.41 5.72 16.90
N THR A 235 7.10 5.56 16.71
CA THR A 235 6.20 5.00 17.71
C THR A 235 5.20 4.02 17.10
N ILE A 236 4.68 3.11 17.93
CA ILE A 236 3.58 2.22 17.51
C ILE A 236 2.27 2.99 17.29
N ASN A 237 2.11 4.12 17.97
CA ASN A 237 0.92 4.95 17.86
C ASN A 237 0.82 5.61 16.48
N ASP A 238 1.95 5.94 15.85
CA ASP A 238 1.98 6.47 14.48
C ASP A 238 1.43 5.44 13.48
N LEU A 239 1.74 4.16 13.69
CA LEU A 239 1.18 3.07 12.88
C LEU A 239 -0.33 2.92 13.14
N GLY A 240 -0.77 3.04 14.38
CA GLY A 240 -2.21 3.04 14.72
C GLY A 240 -2.95 4.17 14.02
N ALA A 241 -2.40 5.37 14.03
CA ALA A 241 -2.96 6.54 13.33
C ALA A 241 -3.07 6.32 11.81
N ALA A 242 -2.06 5.70 11.19
CA ALA A 242 -2.06 5.36 9.76
C ALA A 242 -3.20 4.41 9.36
N PHE A 243 -3.69 3.57 10.29
CA PHE A 243 -4.86 2.71 10.11
C PHE A 243 -6.15 3.30 10.70
N SER A 244 -6.29 4.62 10.68
CA SER A 244 -7.49 5.32 11.20
C SER A 244 -7.81 5.01 12.65
N GLY A 245 -6.79 4.84 13.49
CA GLY A 245 -6.91 4.52 14.92
C GLY A 245 -7.08 3.03 15.21
N ASN A 246 -7.01 2.15 14.23
CA ASN A 246 -7.15 0.71 14.45
C ASN A 246 -5.83 0.08 14.93
N ALA A 247 -5.67 0.01 16.27
CA ALA A 247 -4.49 -0.56 16.91
C ALA A 247 -4.29 -2.05 16.61
N ASP A 248 -5.35 -2.79 16.33
CA ASP A 248 -5.23 -4.23 16.06
C ASP A 248 -4.66 -4.50 14.67
N LYS A 249 -4.95 -3.65 13.68
CA LYS A 249 -4.27 -3.68 12.38
C LYS A 249 -2.78 -3.37 12.52
N ALA A 250 -2.40 -2.40 13.33
CA ALA A 250 -0.99 -2.09 13.60
C ALA A 250 -0.26 -3.29 14.25
N LYS A 251 -0.88 -3.97 15.21
CA LYS A 251 -0.31 -5.18 15.83
C LYS A 251 -0.19 -6.33 14.84
N MET A 252 -1.21 -6.54 13.99
CA MET A 252 -1.18 -7.55 12.94
C MET A 252 -0.05 -7.29 11.94
N LEU A 253 0.15 -6.03 11.56
CA LEU A 253 1.26 -5.62 10.70
C LEU A 253 2.62 -5.96 11.35
N MET A 254 2.79 -5.60 12.63
CA MET A 254 4.03 -5.88 13.38
C MET A 254 4.31 -7.38 13.49
N GLY A 255 3.28 -8.20 13.59
CA GLY A 255 3.40 -9.66 13.62
C GLY A 255 3.98 -10.28 12.34
N ASN A 256 3.99 -9.55 11.21
CA ASN A 256 4.60 -9.99 9.96
C ASN A 256 6.12 -9.76 9.90
N PHE A 257 6.70 -9.04 10.85
CA PHE A 257 8.14 -8.83 10.92
C PHE A 257 8.80 -9.89 11.79
N GLY A 258 9.77 -10.60 11.24
CA GLY A 258 10.50 -11.65 11.96
C GLY A 258 11.59 -11.12 12.90
N THR A 259 11.99 -9.87 12.77
CA THR A 259 13.00 -9.22 13.60
C THR A 259 12.50 -7.86 14.05
N LEU A 260 12.57 -7.61 15.36
CA LEU A 260 12.23 -6.33 15.96
C LEU A 260 13.48 -5.73 16.61
N THR A 261 13.88 -4.56 16.14
CA THR A 261 14.99 -3.78 16.72
C THR A 261 14.44 -2.55 17.40
N MET A 262 14.68 -2.40 18.69
CA MET A 262 14.21 -1.26 19.47
C MET A 262 15.36 -0.48 20.06
N LEU A 263 15.49 0.76 19.63
CA LEU A 263 16.39 1.75 20.22
C LEU A 263 15.74 2.34 21.49
N ARG A 264 16.41 3.33 22.10
CA ARG A 264 15.81 4.06 23.21
C ARG A 264 14.48 4.69 22.79
N VAL A 265 13.44 4.40 23.54
CA VAL A 265 12.10 4.98 23.37
C VAL A 265 11.70 5.72 24.64
N SER A 266 10.74 6.64 24.54
CA SER A 266 10.17 7.37 25.66
C SER A 266 8.66 7.18 25.78
N ASN A 267 8.07 6.34 24.93
CA ASN A 267 6.64 6.01 24.94
C ASN A 267 6.45 4.59 25.47
N GLU A 268 5.57 4.46 26.50
CA GLU A 268 5.31 3.20 27.19
C GLU A 268 4.66 2.15 26.29
N ASP A 269 3.71 2.56 25.42
CA ASP A 269 3.05 1.64 24.49
C ASP A 269 4.05 1.00 23.53
N THR A 270 4.99 1.81 23.03
CA THR A 270 6.05 1.33 22.15
C THR A 270 7.01 0.38 22.88
N ALA A 271 7.42 0.72 24.11
CA ALA A 271 8.26 -0.15 24.92
C ALA A 271 7.53 -1.47 25.27
N SER A 272 6.25 -1.38 25.61
CA SER A 272 5.41 -2.54 25.94
C SER A 272 5.25 -3.51 24.78
N LEU A 273 5.28 -3.04 23.52
CA LEU A 273 5.28 -3.91 22.36
C LEU A 273 6.45 -4.90 22.38
N PHE A 274 7.64 -4.42 22.74
CA PHE A 274 8.84 -5.26 22.82
C PHE A 274 8.79 -6.17 24.04
N THR A 275 8.52 -5.60 25.24
CA THR A 275 8.57 -6.33 26.50
C THR A 275 7.51 -7.43 26.62
N LYS A 276 6.36 -7.27 25.98
CA LYS A 276 5.31 -8.32 25.93
C LYS A 276 5.67 -9.51 25.05
N CYS A 277 6.58 -9.33 24.09
CA CYS A 277 7.06 -10.40 23.21
C CYS A 277 8.25 -11.14 23.84
N VAL A 278 8.83 -10.60 24.93
CA VAL A 278 9.99 -11.15 25.62
C VAL A 278 9.57 -12.23 26.59
N GLU A 279 10.39 -13.29 26.69
CA GLU A 279 10.15 -14.38 27.61
C GLU A 279 10.26 -13.92 29.07
N GLN A 280 9.39 -14.45 29.93
CA GLN A 280 9.41 -14.19 31.37
C GLN A 280 10.14 -15.31 32.08
N ILE A 281 11.12 -14.96 32.90
CA ILE A 281 11.81 -15.90 33.77
C ILE A 281 11.15 -15.92 35.16
N LYS A 282 11.10 -17.11 35.76
CA LYS A 282 10.67 -17.25 37.13
C LYS A 282 11.86 -17.02 38.06
N THR A 283 11.79 -15.94 38.85
CA THR A 283 12.80 -15.64 39.85
C THR A 283 12.27 -16.06 41.22
N ARG A 284 13.11 -16.72 42.03
CA ARG A 284 12.77 -17.06 43.41
C ARG A 284 13.45 -16.06 44.33
N SER A 285 12.68 -15.24 44.97
CA SER A 285 13.19 -14.35 46.01
C SER A 285 12.84 -14.91 47.40
N LYS A 286 13.80 -14.87 48.29
CA LYS A 286 13.57 -15.16 49.71
C LYS A 286 13.16 -13.87 50.40
N VAL A 287 11.92 -13.85 50.89
CA VAL A 287 11.44 -12.75 51.69
C VAL A 287 11.51 -13.21 53.17
N PRO A 288 12.36 -12.61 54.01
CA PRO A 288 12.39 -12.93 55.43
C PRO A 288 11.09 -12.41 56.04
N PHE A 289 10.30 -13.32 56.60
CA PHE A 289 9.09 -12.99 57.29
C PHE A 289 9.33 -13.15 58.80
N THR A 290 9.32 -12.04 59.55
CA THR A 290 9.46 -12.06 61.00
C THR A 290 8.08 -11.85 61.62
N MET A 291 7.52 -12.88 62.22
CA MET A 291 6.33 -12.76 63.06
C MET A 291 6.75 -12.58 64.50
N SER A 292 6.45 -11.45 65.11
CA SER A 292 6.44 -11.28 66.57
C SER A 292 5.02 -11.51 67.09
N ASN A 293 4.81 -12.60 67.80
CA ASN A 293 3.58 -12.81 68.53
C ASN A 293 3.71 -12.17 69.92
N ASP A 294 3.02 -11.08 70.11
CA ASP A 294 2.83 -10.48 71.45
C ASP A 294 1.67 -11.22 72.15
N LYS A 295 2.02 -12.19 72.98
CA LYS A 295 1.04 -12.75 73.96
C LYS A 295 1.15 -11.98 75.22
N SER A 296 0.34 -10.96 75.37
CA SER A 296 0.04 -10.29 76.59
C SER A 296 -0.86 -11.21 77.44
N GLU A 297 -0.29 -12.14 78.22
CA GLU A 297 -0.83 -12.72 79.43
C GLU A 297 0.12 -13.82 79.93
N SER A 298 1.11 -13.44 80.74
CA SER A 298 1.46 -14.18 81.92
C SER A 298 2.45 -13.42 82.84
N GLN A 299 2.14 -13.33 84.07
CA GLN A 299 2.93 -12.73 85.16
C GLN A 299 4.20 -13.50 85.47
N ASN A 300 5.08 -13.78 84.63
CA ASN A 300 6.47 -14.19 84.89
C ASN A 300 7.23 -14.52 83.59
N GLY A 301 8.16 -13.68 83.29
CA GLY A 301 9.25 -14.00 82.39
C GLY A 301 8.97 -13.77 80.91
N GLU A 302 9.67 -12.81 80.32
CA GLU A 302 9.68 -12.47 78.96
C GLU A 302 10.16 -13.65 78.08
N LEU A 303 9.25 -14.27 77.34
CA LEU A 303 9.59 -15.18 76.24
C LEU A 303 9.14 -14.57 74.94
N PHE A 304 10.01 -13.78 74.33
CA PHE A 304 9.92 -13.41 72.92
C PHE A 304 10.29 -14.62 72.07
N THR A 305 9.30 -15.28 71.51
CA THR A 305 9.57 -16.29 70.50
C THR A 305 9.50 -15.62 69.11
N THR A 306 10.64 -15.35 68.48
CA THR A 306 10.73 -14.86 67.12
C THR A 306 10.80 -16.07 66.19
N ASN A 307 9.72 -16.33 65.47
CA ASN A 307 9.72 -17.31 64.39
C ASN A 307 10.17 -16.64 63.10
N ASN A 308 11.39 -16.88 62.68
CA ASN A 308 11.88 -16.52 61.36
C ASN A 308 11.53 -17.63 60.37
N SER A 309 10.60 -17.38 59.49
CA SER A 309 10.30 -18.25 58.35
C SER A 309 10.69 -17.58 57.07
N ASP A 310 11.54 -18.26 56.27
CA ASP A 310 11.85 -17.83 54.92
C ASP A 310 10.70 -18.20 53.99
N GLN A 311 9.95 -17.22 53.52
CA GLN A 311 8.92 -17.47 52.52
C GLN A 311 9.58 -17.32 51.13
N ILE A 312 9.54 -18.38 50.34
CA ILE A 312 9.99 -18.34 48.97
C ILE A 312 8.86 -17.80 48.11
N SER A 313 9.01 -16.60 47.59
CA SER A 313 8.10 -16.02 46.62
C SER A 313 8.64 -16.31 45.22
N GLU A 314 7.81 -16.90 44.35
CA GLU A 314 8.12 -17.02 42.91
C GLU A 314 7.46 -15.85 42.19
N GLU A 315 8.28 -15.02 41.57
CA GLU A 315 7.85 -13.89 40.76
C GLU A 315 8.28 -14.08 39.32
N LYS A 316 7.39 -13.76 38.37
CA LYS A 316 7.70 -13.75 36.94
C LYS A 316 8.23 -12.39 36.57
N ILE A 317 9.46 -12.29 36.14
CA ILE A 317 10.12 -11.06 35.73
C ILE A 317 10.45 -11.18 34.26
N SER A 318 10.12 -10.13 33.48
CA SER A 318 10.55 -10.04 32.07
C SER A 318 12.05 -9.84 31.99
N ILE A 319 12.72 -10.51 31.04
CA ILE A 319 14.17 -10.37 30.83
C ILE A 319 14.55 -8.94 30.44
N VAL A 320 13.63 -8.23 29.76
CA VAL A 320 13.77 -6.81 29.42
C VAL A 320 12.54 -6.07 29.94
N GLU A 321 12.77 -5.07 30.75
CA GLU A 321 11.71 -4.21 31.29
C GLU A 321 11.59 -2.91 30.51
N VAL A 322 10.44 -2.21 30.65
CA VAL A 322 10.18 -0.90 30.03
C VAL A 322 11.28 0.12 30.39
N ASN A 323 11.73 0.10 31.63
CA ASN A 323 12.79 0.99 32.13
C ASN A 323 14.14 0.75 31.45
N ASP A 324 14.43 -0.48 31.06
CA ASP A 324 15.64 -0.81 30.32
C ASP A 324 15.67 -0.12 28.94
N LEU A 325 14.50 -0.09 28.28
CA LEU A 325 14.34 0.59 26.99
C LEU A 325 14.42 2.12 27.11
N PHE A 326 13.85 2.68 28.18
CA PHE A 326 13.90 4.12 28.45
C PHE A 326 15.32 4.61 28.77
N SER A 327 16.10 3.79 29.48
CA SER A 327 17.45 4.11 29.92
C SER A 327 18.56 3.76 28.94
N LEU A 328 18.23 3.20 27.76
CA LEU A 328 19.21 2.79 26.76
C LEU A 328 20.12 3.97 26.36
N PRO A 329 21.45 3.82 26.40
CA PRO A 329 22.37 4.80 25.85
C PRO A 329 22.21 4.98 24.35
N LYS A 330 22.59 6.14 23.84
CA LYS A 330 22.61 6.43 22.39
C LYS A 330 23.42 5.37 21.63
N GLY A 331 22.86 4.87 20.54
CA GLY A 331 23.52 3.88 19.69
C GLY A 331 23.46 2.45 20.25
N GLN A 332 22.70 2.19 21.31
CA GLN A 332 22.37 0.84 21.76
C GLN A 332 20.93 0.49 21.40
N ALA A 333 20.69 -0.79 21.18
CA ALA A 333 19.38 -1.33 20.87
C ALA A 333 19.21 -2.74 21.46
N PHE A 334 17.97 -3.10 21.74
CA PHE A 334 17.59 -4.50 21.88
C PHE A 334 17.06 -5.03 20.55
N VAL A 335 17.47 -6.23 20.19
CA VAL A 335 17.04 -6.93 18.97
C VAL A 335 16.41 -8.25 19.38
N MET A 336 15.22 -8.49 18.91
CA MET A 336 14.54 -9.78 19.02
C MET A 336 14.46 -10.39 17.62
N THR A 337 14.98 -11.60 17.47
CA THR A 337 14.97 -12.33 16.20
C THR A 337 13.84 -13.36 16.14
N ASN A 338 13.58 -13.89 14.95
CA ASN A 338 12.71 -15.05 14.77
C ASN A 338 13.22 -16.22 15.63
N GLY A 339 12.39 -16.70 16.55
CA GLY A 339 12.76 -17.73 17.52
C GLY A 339 12.90 -17.23 18.96
N GLY A 340 12.66 -15.91 19.18
CA GLY A 340 12.63 -15.32 20.51
C GLY A 340 14.01 -15.02 21.13
N GLU A 341 15.09 -15.16 20.36
CA GLU A 341 16.43 -14.78 20.84
C GLU A 341 16.54 -13.26 20.97
N ILE A 342 17.09 -12.80 22.09
CA ILE A 342 17.22 -11.39 22.43
C ILE A 342 18.69 -11.02 22.56
N TYR A 343 19.05 -9.95 21.88
CA TYR A 343 20.42 -9.42 21.90
C TYR A 343 20.38 -7.94 22.30
N LYS A 344 21.29 -7.54 23.18
CA LYS A 344 21.62 -6.14 23.40
C LYS A 344 22.80 -5.80 22.53
N ILE A 345 22.61 -4.90 21.57
CA ILE A 345 23.64 -4.55 20.59
C ILE A 345 24.07 -3.09 20.72
N ARG A 346 25.25 -2.79 20.21
CA ARG A 346 25.73 -1.45 19.98
C ARG A 346 25.87 -1.21 18.48
N ILE A 347 25.18 -0.20 17.97
CA ILE A 347 25.23 0.22 16.57
C ILE A 347 26.44 1.15 16.42
N PRO A 348 27.46 0.78 15.63
CA PRO A 348 28.59 1.67 15.41
C PRO A 348 28.15 2.90 14.61
N LEU A 349 28.55 4.07 15.08
CA LEU A 349 28.34 5.27 14.30
C LEU A 349 29.34 5.30 13.13
N PRO A 350 28.88 5.57 11.90
CA PRO A 350 29.78 5.74 10.77
C PRO A 350 30.72 6.92 11.05
N LYS A 351 32.00 6.72 10.80
CA LYS A 351 32.96 7.83 10.85
C LYS A 351 32.72 8.70 9.62
N ASN A 352 32.56 10.00 9.84
CA ASN A 352 32.53 10.94 8.73
C ASN A 352 33.98 11.09 8.21
N ASP A 353 34.25 10.41 7.10
CA ASP A 353 35.55 10.46 6.40
C ASP A 353 35.60 11.57 5.33
N GLY A 354 34.56 12.42 5.26
CA GLY A 354 34.44 13.48 4.28
C GLY A 354 34.06 13.01 2.87
N THR A 355 33.85 11.70 2.68
CA THR A 355 33.47 11.13 1.36
C THR A 355 31.96 11.12 1.14
N ALA A 356 31.18 11.27 2.22
CA ALA A 356 29.73 11.33 2.10
C ALA A 356 29.28 12.57 1.31
N PRO A 357 28.45 12.42 0.29
CA PRO A 357 27.95 13.54 -0.47
C PRO A 357 27.11 14.47 0.42
N THR A 358 27.39 15.75 0.39
CA THR A 358 26.73 16.76 1.24
C THR A 358 25.48 17.37 0.60
N SER A 359 25.25 17.12 -0.69
CA SER A 359 24.08 17.59 -1.42
C SER A 359 23.63 16.60 -2.49
N PHE A 360 22.38 16.70 -2.92
CA PHE A 360 21.83 15.89 -4.00
C PHE A 360 22.61 16.06 -5.31
N GLU A 361 23.07 17.28 -5.61
CA GLU A 361 23.92 17.53 -6.77
C GLU A 361 25.27 16.79 -6.70
N SER A 362 25.83 16.63 -5.50
CA SER A 362 27.07 15.88 -5.34
C SER A 362 26.87 14.37 -5.53
N ILE A 363 25.69 13.85 -5.19
CA ILE A 363 25.29 12.46 -5.49
C ILE A 363 25.18 12.24 -6.99
N LEU A 364 24.46 13.13 -7.71
CA LEU A 364 24.32 13.05 -9.17
C LEU A 364 25.67 13.10 -9.89
N ARG A 365 26.60 13.96 -9.43
CA ARG A 365 27.95 14.05 -9.99
C ARG A 365 28.78 12.77 -9.76
N GLN A 366 28.54 12.05 -8.66
CA GLN A 366 29.23 10.78 -8.41
C GLN A 366 28.66 9.66 -9.27
N VAL A 367 27.35 9.60 -9.47
CA VAL A 367 26.67 8.61 -10.32
C VAL A 367 27.14 8.76 -11.77
N ASN A 368 27.17 10.00 -12.31
CA ASN A 368 27.62 10.29 -13.68
C ASN A 368 29.13 10.09 -13.92
N LYS A 369 29.93 9.87 -12.88
CA LYS A 369 31.36 9.52 -13.02
C LYS A 369 31.58 8.00 -13.05
N CYS A 370 30.56 7.21 -12.75
CA CYS A 370 30.63 5.75 -12.75
C CYS A 370 30.07 5.12 -14.04
N GLU A 371 29.53 5.95 -14.96
CA GLU A 371 29.24 5.60 -16.35
C GLU A 371 30.43 5.94 -17.25
#